data_29c4deff59aad22f51a6172865d89ab4
#
_entry.id   29c4deff59aad22f51a6172865d89ab4
#
_cell.length_a   1.000
_cell.length_b   1.000
_cell.length_c   1.000
_cell.angle_alpha   90.00
_cell.angle_beta   90.00
_cell.angle_gamma   90.00
#
_symmetry.space_group_name_H-M   'P 1'
#
loop_
_entity.id
_entity.type
_entity.pdbx_description
1 polymer ?
#
loop_
_entity_poly.entity_id
_entity_poly.type
_entity_poly.pdbx_seq_one_letter_code
_entity_poly.pdbx_strand_id
1 'polypeptide(L)'
;MEYDYATENDSYYRGAASFEEIAEAMGELIAEGKLRGWGSCNDNAFGLTGMAYAARAVGAPPPCVMQGDFPLINRRSLENGLAEASSPIHENAGWMAYNVLAGGVLTGKYRRVLAAVDNVRDQELAEELMANPRGRMDDYSWGRTLYRYRTAPALRAVDAYAAIAEEAGISLTELALRWCREKRFMTTALVGHTSPSQLDETLDCFDASLPPLGDDITRAIDVVHMRNRLPIFSSERYRAEWGGRGEIGERVP
;
A
#
# COMPACT_ATOMS: atom_id res chain seq x y z
N MET A 1 12.48 0.76 0.37
CA MET A 1 13.79 1.41 0.09
C MET A 1 14.01 1.30 -1.41
N GLU A 2 14.10 2.41 -2.13
CA GLU A 2 14.42 2.36 -3.56
C GLU A 2 15.92 2.15 -3.71
N TYR A 3 16.29 1.12 -4.46
CA TYR A 3 17.68 0.86 -4.80
C TYR A 3 18.09 1.83 -5.90
N ASP A 4 18.99 2.75 -5.60
CA ASP A 4 19.57 3.64 -6.60
C ASP A 4 20.76 2.94 -7.28
N TYR A 5 20.52 2.37 -8.43
CA TYR A 5 21.54 1.73 -9.26
C TYR A 5 22.55 2.73 -9.87
N ALA A 6 22.27 4.03 -9.79
CA ALA A 6 23.13 5.06 -10.38
C ALA A 6 24.26 5.51 -9.47
N THR A 7 24.16 5.24 -8.18
CA THR A 7 25.23 5.55 -7.23
C THR A 7 25.97 4.26 -6.86
N GLU A 8 27.14 4.03 -7.41
CA GLU A 8 28.11 3.01 -6.95
C GLU A 8 28.61 3.30 -5.52
N ASN A 9 27.74 3.85 -4.67
CA ASN A 9 28.11 4.28 -3.34
C ASN A 9 27.98 3.13 -2.35
N ASP A 10 28.98 2.27 -2.31
CA ASP A 10 29.17 1.21 -1.31
C ASP A 10 28.94 1.66 0.13
N SER A 11 29.01 2.98 0.40
CA SER A 11 28.84 3.53 1.74
C SER A 11 27.43 3.35 2.29
N TYR A 12 26.41 3.19 1.43
CA TYR A 12 25.03 3.00 1.83
C TYR A 12 24.80 1.63 2.50
N TYR A 13 25.58 0.62 2.09
CA TYR A 13 25.51 -0.74 2.66
C TYR A 13 26.57 -1.01 3.74
N ARG A 14 27.53 -0.12 3.90
CA ARG A 14 28.54 -0.24 4.96
C ARG A 14 27.90 -0.03 6.33
N GLY A 15 27.74 -1.10 7.07
CA GLY A 15 27.14 -1.11 8.40
C GLY A 15 25.67 -1.52 8.43
N ALA A 16 25.07 -1.92 7.29
CA ALA A 16 23.79 -2.62 7.30
C ALA A 16 24.01 -4.05 7.81
N ALA A 17 23.15 -4.51 8.74
CA ALA A 17 23.16 -5.89 9.21
C ALA A 17 22.86 -6.83 8.04
N SER A 18 23.58 -7.95 7.96
CA SER A 18 23.28 -9.01 7.00
C SER A 18 21.97 -9.73 7.34
N PHE A 19 21.39 -10.46 6.41
CA PHE A 19 20.21 -11.27 6.70
C PHE A 19 20.50 -12.36 7.73
N GLU A 20 21.70 -12.92 7.74
CA GLU A 20 22.16 -13.88 8.73
C GLU A 20 22.21 -13.26 10.13
N GLU A 21 22.82 -12.09 10.28
CA GLU A 21 22.92 -11.38 11.55
C GLU A 21 21.53 -11.03 12.10
N ILE A 22 20.59 -10.57 11.23
CA ILE A 22 19.21 -10.32 11.60
C ILE A 22 18.54 -11.63 12.07
N ALA A 23 18.72 -12.71 11.34
CA ALA A 23 18.10 -13.98 11.65
C ALA A 23 18.63 -14.58 12.95
N GLU A 24 19.95 -14.51 13.21
CA GLU A 24 20.57 -14.94 14.47
C GLU A 24 19.96 -14.18 15.65
N ALA A 25 19.92 -12.85 15.58
CA ALA A 25 19.33 -12.02 16.64
C ALA A 25 17.85 -12.34 16.91
N MET A 26 17.06 -12.54 15.85
CA MET A 26 15.64 -12.94 16.00
C MET A 26 15.51 -14.35 16.59
N GLY A 27 16.37 -15.27 16.17
CA GLY A 27 16.43 -16.64 16.71
C GLY A 27 16.75 -16.66 18.21
N GLU A 28 17.72 -15.87 18.65
CA GLU A 28 18.06 -15.70 20.09
C GLU A 28 16.88 -15.16 20.89
N LEU A 29 16.20 -14.11 20.41
CA LEU A 29 15.05 -13.53 21.09
C LEU A 29 13.87 -14.50 21.19
N ILE A 30 13.69 -15.38 20.18
CA ILE A 30 12.68 -16.44 20.23
C ILE A 30 13.09 -17.52 21.23
N ALA A 31 14.35 -17.96 21.24
CA ALA A 31 14.86 -18.96 22.17
C ALA A 31 14.75 -18.49 23.63
N GLU A 32 14.94 -17.19 23.89
CA GLU A 32 14.76 -16.57 25.20
C GLU A 32 13.26 -16.38 25.58
N GLY A 33 12.34 -16.71 24.71
CA GLY A 33 10.89 -16.53 24.92
C GLY A 33 10.41 -15.08 24.87
N LYS A 34 11.24 -14.15 24.41
CA LYS A 34 10.88 -12.73 24.26
C LYS A 34 10.01 -12.45 23.03
N LEU A 35 10.15 -13.26 21.99
CA LEU A 35 9.36 -13.23 20.76
C LEU A 35 8.75 -14.59 20.50
N ARG A 36 7.56 -14.63 19.91
CA ARG A 36 6.92 -15.85 19.38
C ARG A 36 7.21 -16.09 17.90
N GLY A 37 7.56 -15.05 17.19
CA GLY A 37 7.87 -15.05 15.77
C GLY A 37 8.28 -13.65 15.33
N TRP A 38 8.77 -13.54 14.12
CA TRP A 38 9.21 -12.29 13.54
C TRP A 38 8.82 -12.21 12.05
N GLY A 39 8.99 -11.06 11.46
CA GLY A 39 8.72 -10.84 10.05
C GLY A 39 9.29 -9.53 9.55
N SER A 40 9.13 -9.27 8.29
CA SER A 40 9.62 -8.06 7.64
C SER A 40 8.51 -7.09 7.26
N CYS A 41 8.89 -5.84 7.01
CA CYS A 41 7.97 -4.79 6.58
C CYS A 41 8.55 -4.05 5.37
N ASN A 42 7.72 -3.87 4.33
CA ASN A 42 8.08 -3.16 3.10
C ASN A 42 9.19 -3.83 2.26
N ASP A 43 9.52 -5.06 2.51
CA ASP A 43 10.43 -5.80 1.66
C ASP A 43 9.76 -6.22 0.34
N ASN A 44 10.59 -6.63 -0.60
CA ASN A 44 10.16 -7.28 -1.83
C ASN A 44 10.36 -8.81 -1.73
N ALA A 45 10.06 -9.53 -2.82
CA ALA A 45 10.23 -10.99 -2.87
C ALA A 45 11.66 -11.42 -2.55
N PHE A 46 12.67 -10.67 -3.02
CA PHE A 46 14.09 -10.97 -2.74
C PHE A 46 14.39 -10.84 -1.24
N GLY A 47 13.95 -9.77 -0.58
CA GLY A 47 14.17 -9.55 0.85
C GLY A 47 13.53 -10.65 1.71
N LEU A 48 12.25 -10.97 1.46
CA LEU A 48 11.57 -12.06 2.19
C LEU A 48 12.28 -13.40 2.02
N THR A 49 12.56 -13.78 0.77
CA THR A 49 13.20 -15.06 0.45
C THR A 49 14.64 -15.11 0.99
N GLY A 50 15.40 -14.02 0.84
CA GLY A 50 16.76 -13.90 1.37
C GLY A 50 16.83 -14.08 2.88
N MET A 51 15.96 -13.40 3.63
CA MET A 51 15.86 -13.58 5.09
C MET A 51 15.45 -14.99 5.49
N ALA A 52 14.53 -15.62 4.75
CA ALA A 52 14.10 -16.99 5.03
C ALA A 52 15.23 -17.99 4.79
N TYR A 53 16.01 -17.82 3.73
CA TYR A 53 17.20 -18.66 3.46
C TYR A 53 18.29 -18.46 4.51
N ALA A 54 18.59 -17.22 4.85
CA ALA A 54 19.58 -16.90 5.88
C ALA A 54 19.18 -17.50 7.24
N ALA A 55 17.93 -17.37 7.64
CA ALA A 55 17.42 -17.95 8.88
C ALA A 55 17.62 -19.48 8.92
N ARG A 56 17.28 -20.17 7.83
CA ARG A 56 17.51 -21.62 7.74
C ARG A 56 19.01 -21.98 7.81
N ALA A 57 19.87 -21.16 7.18
CA ALA A 57 21.33 -21.38 7.18
C ALA A 57 21.93 -21.27 8.58
N VAL A 58 21.46 -20.35 9.40
CA VAL A 58 21.92 -20.17 10.80
C VAL A 58 21.12 -20.97 11.83
N GLY A 59 20.16 -21.78 11.39
CA GLY A 59 19.33 -22.60 12.28
C GLY A 59 18.28 -21.81 13.08
N ALA A 60 17.95 -20.59 12.65
CA ALA A 60 16.91 -19.75 13.25
C ALA A 60 15.54 -19.97 12.58
N PRO A 61 14.43 -19.71 13.28
CA PRO A 61 13.11 -19.71 12.66
C PRO A 61 13.01 -18.64 11.55
N PRO A 62 12.49 -18.98 10.36
CA PRO A 62 12.31 -18.02 9.29
C PRO A 62 11.24 -16.98 9.61
N PRO A 63 11.20 -15.84 8.87
CA PRO A 63 10.12 -14.87 9.02
C PRO A 63 8.76 -15.52 8.77
N CYS A 64 7.81 -15.33 9.70
CA CYS A 64 6.49 -15.93 9.63
C CYS A 64 5.43 -14.96 9.07
N VAL A 65 5.77 -13.69 8.88
CA VAL A 65 4.86 -12.68 8.36
C VAL A 65 5.60 -11.64 7.52
N MET A 66 4.95 -11.16 6.47
CA MET A 66 5.35 -10.02 5.68
C MET A 66 4.31 -8.91 5.82
N GLN A 67 4.74 -7.72 6.22
CA GLN A 67 3.86 -6.56 6.29
C GLN A 67 4.09 -5.64 5.09
N GLY A 68 3.02 -5.24 4.42
CA GLY A 68 3.12 -4.40 3.23
C GLY A 68 1.95 -3.46 2.99
N ASP A 69 2.22 -2.38 2.26
CA ASP A 69 1.23 -1.41 1.81
C ASP A 69 0.32 -2.05 0.74
N PHE A 70 -0.98 -2.18 1.05
CA PHE A 70 -1.90 -2.90 0.17
C PHE A 70 -3.31 -2.31 0.11
N PRO A 71 -3.46 -1.03 -0.24
CA PRO A 71 -4.76 -0.47 -0.59
C PRO A 71 -5.19 -0.87 -2.00
N LEU A 72 -6.48 -0.74 -2.29
CA LEU A 72 -7.07 -0.99 -3.61
C LEU A 72 -6.34 -0.27 -4.78
N ILE A 73 -5.73 0.88 -4.51
CA ILE A 73 -4.95 1.69 -5.46
C ILE A 73 -3.45 1.35 -5.49
N ASN A 74 -3.00 0.33 -4.75
CA ASN A 74 -1.61 -0.16 -4.79
C ASN A 74 -1.57 -1.68 -4.70
N ARG A 75 -1.47 -2.34 -5.85
CA ARG A 75 -1.43 -3.80 -5.96
C ARG A 75 -0.03 -4.35 -6.21
N ARG A 76 1.02 -3.54 -6.01
CA ARG A 76 2.42 -3.94 -6.31
C ARG A 76 2.79 -5.28 -5.69
N SER A 77 2.44 -5.48 -4.44
CA SER A 77 2.78 -6.71 -3.72
C SER A 77 2.17 -7.97 -4.33
N LEU A 78 1.02 -7.84 -4.99
CA LEU A 78 0.39 -8.92 -5.73
C LEU A 78 1.08 -9.16 -7.09
N GLU A 79 1.56 -8.10 -7.73
CA GLU A 79 2.03 -8.12 -9.12
C GLU A 79 3.55 -8.27 -9.26
N ASN A 80 4.33 -8.04 -8.19
CA ASN A 80 5.80 -8.10 -8.21
C ASN A 80 6.38 -9.43 -7.65
N GLY A 81 5.55 -10.45 -7.51
CA GLY A 81 5.97 -11.77 -7.03
C GLY A 81 6.02 -11.92 -5.51
N LEU A 82 5.76 -10.87 -4.72
CA LEU A 82 5.83 -10.96 -3.26
C LEU A 82 4.72 -11.83 -2.68
N ALA A 83 3.49 -11.73 -3.22
CA ALA A 83 2.38 -12.61 -2.82
C ALA A 83 2.68 -14.08 -3.12
N GLU A 84 3.38 -14.38 -4.23
CA GLU A 84 3.84 -15.72 -4.56
C GLU A 84 4.93 -16.18 -3.60
N ALA A 85 5.96 -15.36 -3.35
CA ALA A 85 7.04 -15.68 -2.42
C ALA A 85 6.53 -15.96 -1.00
N SER A 86 5.50 -15.24 -0.54
CA SER A 86 4.88 -15.45 0.78
C SER A 86 3.93 -16.65 0.85
N SER A 87 3.55 -17.23 -0.29
CA SER A 87 2.56 -18.30 -0.37
C SER A 87 3.00 -19.59 0.34
N PRO A 88 2.03 -20.48 0.67
CA PRO A 88 2.34 -21.77 1.32
C PRO A 88 3.24 -22.72 0.52
N ILE A 89 3.34 -22.52 -0.80
CA ILE A 89 4.22 -23.34 -1.65
C ILE A 89 5.68 -22.82 -1.68
N HIS A 90 5.93 -21.63 -1.11
CA HIS A 90 7.26 -21.03 -0.99
C HIS A 90 7.58 -20.78 0.49
N GLU A 91 7.64 -19.53 0.93
CA GLU A 91 8.12 -19.22 2.29
C GLU A 91 7.03 -19.40 3.38
N ASN A 92 5.78 -19.58 2.98
CA ASN A 92 4.63 -19.74 3.90
C ASN A 92 4.58 -18.64 4.98
N ALA A 93 4.89 -17.42 4.59
CA ALA A 93 4.81 -16.25 5.46
C ALA A 93 3.43 -15.60 5.33
N GLY A 94 2.76 -15.38 6.45
CA GLY A 94 1.48 -14.67 6.46
C GLY A 94 1.61 -13.26 5.89
N TRP A 95 0.56 -12.75 5.26
CA TRP A 95 0.52 -11.38 4.76
C TRP A 95 -0.28 -10.46 5.69
N MET A 96 0.34 -9.38 6.12
CA MET A 96 -0.28 -8.35 6.93
C MET A 96 -0.39 -7.05 6.12
N ALA A 97 -1.59 -6.74 5.63
CA ALA A 97 -1.83 -5.53 4.86
C ALA A 97 -1.93 -4.30 5.77
N TYR A 98 -1.23 -3.22 5.45
CA TYR A 98 -1.44 -1.92 6.09
C TYR A 98 -1.90 -0.87 5.08
N ASN A 99 -2.37 0.28 5.56
CA ASN A 99 -2.94 1.36 4.73
C ASN A 99 -4.07 0.90 3.81
N VAL A 100 -4.83 -0.10 4.17
CA VAL A 100 -5.91 -0.67 3.33
C VAL A 100 -6.93 0.36 2.87
N LEU A 101 -7.08 1.47 3.61
CA LEU A 101 -7.88 2.64 3.24
C LEU A 101 -7.04 3.81 2.68
N ALA A 102 -5.78 3.58 2.31
CA ALA A 102 -4.89 4.60 1.72
C ALA A 102 -4.84 5.91 2.52
N GLY A 103 -4.66 5.83 3.85
CA GLY A 103 -4.67 7.00 4.73
C GLY A 103 -6.03 7.70 4.82
N GLY A 104 -7.11 7.02 4.43
CA GLY A 104 -8.48 7.52 4.42
C GLY A 104 -8.95 8.06 3.06
N VAL A 105 -8.13 7.99 2.02
CA VAL A 105 -8.55 8.39 0.66
C VAL A 105 -9.67 7.48 0.16
N LEU A 106 -9.60 6.19 0.45
CA LEU A 106 -10.61 5.20 0.08
C LEU A 106 -11.86 5.20 0.99
N THR A 107 -12.01 6.19 1.88
CA THR A 107 -13.30 6.47 2.53
C THR A 107 -14.14 7.50 1.77
N GLY A 108 -13.58 8.10 0.72
CA GLY A 108 -14.24 9.13 -0.07
C GLY A 108 -14.23 10.54 0.54
N LYS A 109 -13.79 10.72 1.80
CA LYS A 109 -13.85 12.01 2.50
C LYS A 109 -13.01 13.12 1.84
N TYR A 110 -12.03 12.75 1.01
CA TYR A 110 -11.17 13.67 0.27
C TYR A 110 -11.66 13.94 -1.16
N ARG A 111 -12.70 13.28 -1.65
CA ARG A 111 -13.17 13.37 -3.06
C ARG A 111 -13.53 14.78 -3.52
N ARG A 112 -14.17 15.60 -2.67
CA ARG A 112 -14.55 16.98 -3.03
C ARG A 112 -13.36 17.88 -3.34
N VAL A 113 -12.22 17.57 -2.72
CA VAL A 113 -10.96 18.26 -2.97
C VAL A 113 -10.41 17.89 -4.34
N LEU A 114 -10.73 16.71 -4.82
CA LEU A 114 -10.18 16.11 -6.02
C LEU A 114 -10.80 16.67 -7.28
N ALA A 115 -12.08 16.98 -7.26
CA ALA A 115 -12.76 17.66 -8.37
C ALA A 115 -12.20 19.07 -8.63
N ALA A 116 -11.56 19.68 -7.62
CA ALA A 116 -10.93 20.99 -7.73
C ALA A 116 -9.43 20.92 -8.07
N VAL A 117 -8.80 19.74 -7.98
CA VAL A 117 -7.34 19.52 -8.17
C VAL A 117 -6.95 19.30 -9.63
N ASP A 118 -7.87 19.33 -10.59
CA ASP A 118 -7.50 19.45 -12.02
C ASP A 118 -6.70 20.73 -12.32
N ASN A 119 -6.68 21.68 -11.37
CA ASN A 119 -5.78 22.84 -11.35
C ASN A 119 -4.85 22.78 -10.13
N VAL A 120 -3.74 22.07 -10.24
CA VAL A 120 -2.65 21.97 -9.22
C VAL A 120 -2.02 23.36 -8.88
N ARG A 121 -2.52 24.44 -9.46
CA ARG A 121 -2.10 25.82 -9.21
C ARG A 121 -3.00 26.57 -8.21
N ASP A 122 -4.01 25.90 -7.65
CA ASP A 122 -4.93 26.57 -6.76
C ASP A 122 -4.35 26.62 -5.34
N GLN A 123 -3.58 27.68 -5.10
CA GLN A 123 -2.98 27.97 -3.80
C GLN A 123 -4.08 28.21 -2.75
N GLU A 124 -5.24 28.78 -3.17
CA GLU A 124 -6.39 29.01 -2.31
C GLU A 124 -7.02 27.70 -1.82
N LEU A 125 -7.08 26.68 -2.70
CA LEU A 125 -7.59 25.36 -2.31
C LEU A 125 -6.63 24.65 -1.34
N ALA A 126 -5.32 24.80 -1.54
CA ALA A 126 -4.34 24.27 -0.59
C ALA A 126 -4.48 24.95 0.78
N GLU A 127 -4.71 26.23 0.82
CA GLU A 127 -4.93 27.01 2.04
C GLU A 127 -6.27 26.64 2.71
N GLU A 128 -7.34 26.44 1.96
CA GLU A 128 -8.64 25.95 2.48
C GLU A 128 -8.51 24.55 3.09
N LEU A 129 -7.74 23.67 2.47
CA LEU A 129 -7.45 22.33 2.98
C LEU A 129 -6.64 22.34 4.27
N MET A 130 -5.72 23.30 4.40
CA MET A 130 -4.94 23.50 5.61
C MET A 130 -5.77 24.11 6.74
N ALA A 131 -6.73 24.99 6.41
CA ALA A 131 -7.61 25.65 7.38
C ALA A 131 -8.72 24.72 7.91
N ASN A 132 -9.16 23.76 7.12
CA ASN A 132 -10.23 22.81 7.48
C ASN A 132 -9.76 21.37 7.29
N PRO A 133 -8.90 20.85 8.17
CA PRO A 133 -8.37 19.51 8.06
C PRO A 133 -9.50 18.47 8.14
N ARG A 134 -9.50 17.53 7.18
CA ARG A 134 -10.54 16.49 7.04
C ARG A 134 -10.13 15.17 7.65
N GLY A 135 -8.92 15.11 8.19
CA GLY A 135 -8.39 13.93 8.84
C GLY A 135 -6.88 13.78 8.68
N ARG A 136 -6.40 12.57 8.91
CA ARG A 136 -4.99 12.19 9.05
C ARG A 136 -4.03 12.80 8.02
N MET A 137 -4.46 12.97 6.77
CA MET A 137 -3.59 13.50 5.71
C MET A 137 -3.40 15.00 5.81
N ASP A 138 -4.31 15.70 6.44
CA ASP A 138 -4.32 17.16 6.54
C ASP A 138 -3.82 17.61 7.93
N ASP A 139 -4.18 16.86 9.00
CA ASP A 139 -3.95 17.24 10.40
C ASP A 139 -2.53 17.00 10.90
N TYR A 140 -1.81 16.03 10.35
CA TYR A 140 -0.55 15.58 10.91
C TYR A 140 0.63 15.78 9.98
N SER A 141 1.75 16.27 10.52
CA SER A 141 3.00 16.44 9.75
C SER A 141 3.46 15.14 9.08
N TRP A 142 3.23 13.99 9.71
CA TRP A 142 3.53 12.68 9.15
C TRP A 142 2.48 12.20 8.12
N GLY A 143 1.32 12.81 8.02
CA GLY A 143 0.39 12.63 6.91
C GLY A 143 1.02 12.99 5.58
N ARG A 144 2.05 13.84 5.57
CA ARG A 144 2.85 14.15 4.38
C ARG A 144 3.55 12.91 3.80
N THR A 145 3.85 11.90 4.60
CA THR A 145 4.41 10.63 4.12
C THR A 145 3.43 9.83 3.26
N LEU A 146 2.14 10.18 3.30
CA LEU A 146 1.08 9.59 2.50
C LEU A 146 0.80 10.37 1.19
N TYR A 147 1.69 11.28 0.82
CA TYR A 147 1.59 12.11 -0.40
C TYR A 147 1.33 11.27 -1.67
N ARG A 148 1.83 10.04 -1.72
CA ARG A 148 1.66 9.12 -2.84
C ARG A 148 0.19 8.80 -3.16
N TYR A 149 -0.71 8.91 -2.20
CA TYR A 149 -2.14 8.70 -2.41
C TYR A 149 -2.88 9.94 -2.92
N ARG A 150 -2.19 11.07 -3.03
CA ARG A 150 -2.73 12.36 -3.49
C ARG A 150 -2.35 12.70 -4.93
N THR A 151 -1.79 11.78 -5.67
CA THR A 151 -1.50 12.02 -7.09
C THR A 151 -2.82 12.12 -7.87
N ALA A 152 -2.88 12.98 -8.89
CA ALA A 152 -4.09 13.11 -9.70
C ALA A 152 -4.54 11.77 -10.33
N PRO A 153 -3.64 10.89 -10.83
CA PRO A 153 -4.05 9.56 -11.26
C PRO A 153 -4.63 8.67 -10.17
N ALA A 154 -4.08 8.72 -8.94
CA ALA A 154 -4.64 7.96 -7.81
C ALA A 154 -6.06 8.42 -7.48
N LEU A 155 -6.28 9.71 -7.51
CA LEU A 155 -7.55 10.32 -7.20
C LEU A 155 -8.62 10.01 -8.26
N ARG A 156 -8.28 10.03 -9.54
CA ARG A 156 -9.16 9.55 -10.61
C ARG A 156 -9.51 8.06 -10.46
N ALA A 157 -8.57 7.24 -10.03
CA ALA A 157 -8.85 5.83 -9.73
C ALA A 157 -9.84 5.71 -8.55
N VAL A 158 -9.66 6.52 -7.49
CA VAL A 158 -10.58 6.57 -6.34
C VAL A 158 -11.99 6.97 -6.76
N ASP A 159 -12.15 7.98 -7.64
CA ASP A 159 -13.46 8.37 -8.16
C ASP A 159 -14.12 7.25 -8.96
N ALA A 160 -13.34 6.54 -9.78
CA ALA A 160 -13.86 5.39 -10.53
C ALA A 160 -14.27 4.23 -9.59
N TYR A 161 -13.50 3.94 -8.54
CA TYR A 161 -13.90 2.95 -7.53
C TYR A 161 -15.12 3.38 -6.73
N ALA A 162 -15.28 4.67 -6.45
CA ALA A 162 -16.46 5.18 -5.78
C ALA A 162 -17.72 5.02 -6.63
N ALA A 163 -17.64 5.24 -7.94
CA ALA A 163 -18.75 4.98 -8.85
C ALA A 163 -19.17 3.50 -8.85
N ILE A 164 -18.20 2.58 -8.82
CA ILE A 164 -18.48 1.13 -8.71
C ILE A 164 -19.19 0.82 -7.38
N ALA A 165 -18.73 1.42 -6.27
CA ALA A 165 -19.34 1.22 -4.96
C ALA A 165 -20.79 1.76 -4.93
N GLU A 166 -21.02 2.95 -5.48
CA GLU A 166 -22.34 3.57 -5.60
C GLU A 166 -23.30 2.70 -6.42
N GLU A 167 -22.86 2.16 -7.55
CA GLU A 167 -23.65 1.25 -8.40
C GLU A 167 -23.97 -0.07 -7.69
N ALA A 168 -23.04 -0.57 -6.87
CA ALA A 168 -23.21 -1.77 -6.06
C ALA A 168 -24.03 -1.55 -4.78
N GLY A 169 -24.40 -0.30 -4.45
CA GLY A 169 -25.16 0.04 -3.24
C GLY A 169 -24.36 -0.11 -1.94
N ILE A 170 -23.03 -0.02 -2.00
CA ILE A 170 -22.12 -0.14 -0.84
C ILE A 170 -21.26 1.13 -0.70
N SER A 171 -20.62 1.31 0.46
CA SER A 171 -19.67 2.40 0.65
C SER A 171 -18.33 2.13 -0.07
N LEU A 172 -17.58 3.18 -0.42
CA LEU A 172 -16.22 3.03 -0.94
C LEU A 172 -15.30 2.37 0.10
N THR A 173 -15.51 2.64 1.38
CA THR A 173 -14.82 1.98 2.50
C THR A 173 -15.06 0.48 2.45
N GLU A 174 -16.32 0.07 2.35
CA GLU A 174 -16.72 -1.34 2.25
C GLU A 174 -16.11 -2.01 1.02
N LEU A 175 -16.20 -1.36 -0.15
CA LEU A 175 -15.59 -1.89 -1.38
C LEU A 175 -14.09 -2.16 -1.19
N ALA A 176 -13.35 -1.20 -0.62
CA ALA A 176 -11.91 -1.31 -0.42
C ALA A 176 -11.52 -2.39 0.59
N LEU A 177 -12.24 -2.47 1.71
CA LEU A 177 -11.96 -3.45 2.77
C LEU A 177 -12.32 -4.87 2.33
N ARG A 178 -13.48 -5.06 1.69
CA ARG A 178 -13.91 -6.38 1.18
C ARG A 178 -12.98 -6.85 0.07
N TRP A 179 -12.60 -5.99 -0.86
CA TRP A 179 -11.63 -6.34 -1.90
C TRP A 179 -10.30 -6.81 -1.28
N CYS A 180 -9.80 -6.12 -0.25
CA CYS A 180 -8.57 -6.52 0.44
C CYS A 180 -8.74 -7.87 1.15
N ARG A 181 -9.83 -8.04 1.91
CA ARG A 181 -10.17 -9.27 2.63
C ARG A 181 -10.20 -10.52 1.74
N GLU A 182 -10.68 -10.37 0.52
CA GLU A 182 -10.89 -11.49 -0.41
C GLU A 182 -9.61 -11.96 -1.11
N LYS A 183 -8.47 -11.34 -0.84
CA LYS A 183 -7.19 -11.79 -1.44
C LYS A 183 -6.67 -13.01 -0.69
N ARG A 184 -6.50 -14.12 -1.42
CA ARG A 184 -6.15 -15.45 -0.85
C ARG A 184 -4.86 -15.46 -0.05
N PHE A 185 -3.90 -14.59 -0.36
CA PHE A 185 -2.63 -14.50 0.36
C PHE A 185 -2.71 -13.66 1.63
N MET A 186 -3.74 -12.85 1.79
CA MET A 186 -3.88 -11.97 2.95
C MET A 186 -4.28 -12.74 4.19
N THR A 187 -3.52 -12.58 5.26
CA THR A 187 -3.77 -13.20 6.57
C THR A 187 -4.48 -12.25 7.50
N THR A 188 -4.11 -10.96 7.50
CA THR A 188 -4.67 -9.94 8.38
C THR A 188 -4.53 -8.55 7.78
N ALA A 189 -5.37 -7.62 8.22
CA ALA A 189 -5.31 -6.22 7.85
C ALA A 189 -5.11 -5.35 9.09
N LEU A 190 -4.22 -4.37 9.00
CA LEU A 190 -4.05 -3.32 10.00
C LEU A 190 -4.94 -2.15 9.63
N VAL A 191 -5.86 -1.84 10.51
CA VAL A 191 -6.82 -0.75 10.36
C VAL A 191 -6.73 0.20 11.55
N GLY A 192 -6.94 1.49 11.29
CA GLY A 192 -6.92 2.53 12.33
C GLY A 192 -8.22 3.34 12.28
N HIS A 193 -8.80 3.59 13.43
CA HIS A 193 -10.07 4.28 13.58
C HIS A 193 -9.92 5.46 14.53
N THR A 194 -10.74 6.48 14.33
CA THR A 194 -10.82 7.66 15.19
C THR A 194 -12.18 7.75 15.91
N SER A 195 -13.12 6.84 15.58
CA SER A 195 -14.41 6.75 16.26
C SER A 195 -14.89 5.28 16.35
N PRO A 196 -15.76 4.95 17.33
CA PRO A 196 -16.39 3.63 17.42
C PRO A 196 -17.16 3.24 16.15
N SER A 197 -17.89 4.17 15.54
CA SER A 197 -18.67 3.90 14.33
C SER A 197 -17.81 3.48 13.14
N GLN A 198 -16.59 4.04 13.01
CA GLN A 198 -15.64 3.59 11.97
C GLN A 198 -15.13 2.17 12.27
N LEU A 199 -14.96 1.82 13.54
CA LEU A 199 -14.58 0.46 13.94
C LEU A 199 -15.70 -0.52 13.60
N ASP A 200 -16.94 -0.20 13.94
CA ASP A 200 -18.10 -1.05 13.65
C ASP A 200 -18.24 -1.28 12.14
N GLU A 201 -18.18 -0.22 11.31
CA GLU A 201 -18.20 -0.32 9.85
C GLU A 201 -17.09 -1.26 9.33
N THR A 202 -15.89 -1.17 9.91
CA THR A 202 -14.77 -2.03 9.50
C THR A 202 -15.01 -3.49 9.91
N LEU A 203 -15.48 -3.72 11.13
CA LEU A 203 -15.74 -5.08 11.62
C LEU A 203 -16.83 -5.76 10.78
N ASP A 204 -17.88 -5.03 10.40
CA ASP A 204 -18.92 -5.51 9.50
C ASP A 204 -18.34 -5.95 8.15
N CYS A 205 -17.39 -5.20 7.60
CA CYS A 205 -16.72 -5.57 6.34
C CYS A 205 -15.88 -6.84 6.42
N PHE A 206 -15.44 -7.23 7.63
CA PHE A 206 -14.67 -8.46 7.88
C PHE A 206 -15.52 -9.61 8.42
N ASP A 207 -16.83 -9.44 8.54
CA ASP A 207 -17.72 -10.53 8.93
C ASP A 207 -17.64 -11.69 7.92
N ALA A 208 -17.35 -12.88 8.44
CA ALA A 208 -17.21 -14.09 7.64
C ALA A 208 -18.51 -14.51 6.94
N SER A 209 -19.66 -14.05 7.43
CA SER A 209 -20.97 -14.34 6.82
C SER A 209 -21.24 -13.51 5.55
N LEU A 210 -20.53 -12.41 5.34
CA LEU A 210 -20.68 -11.61 4.13
C LEU A 210 -20.22 -12.41 2.90
N PRO A 211 -21.08 -12.50 1.87
CA PRO A 211 -20.68 -13.14 0.61
C PRO A 211 -19.53 -12.37 -0.05
N PRO A 212 -18.72 -13.02 -0.89
CA PRO A 212 -17.72 -12.33 -1.68
C PRO A 212 -18.33 -11.21 -2.55
N LEU A 213 -17.50 -10.22 -2.92
CA LEU A 213 -17.86 -9.26 -3.95
C LEU A 213 -18.22 -10.01 -5.24
N GLY A 214 -19.31 -9.60 -5.89
CA GLY A 214 -19.73 -10.23 -7.14
C GLY A 214 -18.67 -10.12 -8.24
N ASP A 215 -18.68 -11.07 -9.16
CA ASP A 215 -17.73 -11.11 -10.29
C ASP A 215 -17.79 -9.84 -11.14
N ASP A 216 -18.96 -9.21 -11.26
CA ASP A 216 -19.13 -7.95 -12.00
C ASP A 216 -18.40 -6.80 -11.32
N ILE A 217 -18.50 -6.70 -9.99
CA ILE A 217 -17.80 -5.71 -9.18
C ILE A 217 -16.29 -5.94 -9.28
N THR A 218 -15.86 -7.18 -9.13
CA THR A 218 -14.44 -7.53 -9.21
C THR A 218 -13.85 -7.21 -10.58
N ARG A 219 -14.57 -7.52 -11.67
CA ARG A 219 -14.16 -7.16 -13.02
C ARG A 219 -14.11 -5.64 -13.23
N ALA A 220 -15.10 -4.90 -12.73
CA ALA A 220 -15.10 -3.44 -12.81
C ALA A 220 -13.89 -2.83 -12.09
N ILE A 221 -13.58 -3.33 -10.89
CA ILE A 221 -12.37 -2.97 -10.14
C ILE A 221 -11.10 -3.23 -10.96
N ASP A 222 -11.01 -4.37 -11.63
CA ASP A 222 -9.84 -4.73 -12.43
C ASP A 222 -9.72 -3.85 -13.69
N VAL A 223 -10.82 -3.46 -14.31
CA VAL A 223 -10.82 -2.50 -15.43
C VAL A 223 -10.25 -1.14 -15.00
N VAL A 224 -10.60 -0.65 -13.82
CA VAL A 224 -10.02 0.60 -13.29
C VAL A 224 -8.51 0.43 -13.08
N HIS A 225 -8.09 -0.66 -12.45
CA HIS A 225 -6.69 -0.96 -12.21
C HIS A 225 -5.87 -1.04 -13.50
N MET A 226 -6.40 -1.68 -14.54
CA MET A 226 -5.71 -1.84 -15.82
C MET A 226 -5.51 -0.53 -16.59
N ARG A 227 -6.27 0.53 -16.31
CA ARG A 227 -6.05 1.86 -16.90
C ARG A 227 -4.73 2.48 -16.42
N ASN A 228 -4.38 2.28 -15.16
CA ASN A 228 -3.10 2.66 -14.57
C ASN A 228 -2.80 1.76 -13.37
N ARG A 229 -1.85 0.83 -13.51
CA ARG A 229 -1.49 -0.13 -12.46
C ARG A 229 -0.76 0.50 -11.28
N LEU A 230 -0.14 1.67 -11.49
CA LEU A 230 0.67 2.35 -10.49
C LEU A 230 0.23 3.82 -10.32
N PRO A 231 -1.06 4.07 -10.04
CA PRO A 231 -1.57 5.45 -10.00
C PRO A 231 -0.88 6.29 -8.93
N ILE A 232 -0.47 5.69 -7.81
CA ILE A 232 0.20 6.38 -6.70
C ILE A 232 1.64 6.79 -6.99
N PHE A 233 2.25 6.21 -8.03
CA PHE A 233 3.60 6.55 -8.49
C PHE A 233 3.59 7.36 -9.79
N SER A 234 2.42 7.57 -10.38
CA SER A 234 2.27 8.38 -11.58
C SER A 234 2.19 9.85 -11.19
N SER A 235 3.05 10.69 -11.74
CA SER A 235 3.05 12.12 -11.49
C SER A 235 2.75 12.87 -12.78
N GLU A 236 1.63 13.60 -12.82
CA GLU A 236 1.38 14.58 -13.89
C GLU A 236 2.31 15.80 -13.76
N ARG A 237 2.79 16.07 -12.55
CA ARG A 237 3.81 17.07 -12.29
C ARG A 237 5.08 16.75 -13.07
N TYR A 238 5.46 15.48 -13.13
CA TYR A 238 6.60 15.03 -13.95
C TYR A 238 6.36 15.31 -15.44
N ARG A 239 5.14 15.11 -15.94
CA ARG A 239 4.81 15.47 -17.32
C ARG A 239 4.82 16.98 -17.56
N ALA A 240 4.35 17.78 -16.59
CA ALA A 240 4.34 19.24 -16.71
C ALA A 240 5.76 19.84 -16.64
N GLU A 241 6.62 19.30 -15.79
CA GLU A 241 8.01 19.76 -15.64
C GLU A 241 8.91 19.25 -16.77
N TRP A 242 8.66 18.04 -17.30
CA TRP A 242 9.46 17.42 -18.38
C TRP A 242 8.80 17.51 -19.76
N GLY A 243 7.50 17.65 -19.81
CA GLY A 243 6.68 17.50 -21.01
C GLY A 243 6.00 18.76 -21.48
N GLY A 244 6.38 19.91 -20.99
CA GLY A 244 5.84 21.18 -21.50
C GLY A 244 6.11 21.43 -22.98
N ARG A 245 6.72 20.49 -23.70
CA ARG A 245 6.93 20.48 -25.15
C ARG A 245 7.06 19.06 -25.69
N GLY A 246 5.98 18.35 -25.66
CA GLY A 246 5.47 17.43 -26.69
C GLY A 246 6.33 16.32 -27.23
N GLU A 247 7.55 16.06 -26.83
CA GLU A 247 8.37 15.03 -27.44
C GLU A 247 9.11 14.21 -26.40
N ILE A 248 8.51 13.05 -26.09
CA ILE A 248 9.25 11.93 -25.50
C ILE A 248 10.18 11.42 -26.59
N GLY A 249 11.39 11.91 -26.65
CA GLY A 249 12.36 11.45 -27.63
C GLY A 249 13.68 12.17 -27.63
N GLU A 250 13.74 13.36 -27.10
CA GLU A 250 14.98 14.12 -27.15
C GLU A 250 15.37 14.62 -25.75
N ARG A 251 16.30 13.91 -25.13
CA ARG A 251 17.10 14.19 -23.95
C ARG A 251 16.78 13.31 -22.73
N VAL A 252 17.33 12.12 -22.78
CA VAL A 252 17.94 11.54 -21.58
C VAL A 252 19.43 11.90 -21.69
N PRO A 253 20.02 12.63 -20.73
CA PRO A 253 21.48 12.80 -20.68
C PRO A 253 22.15 11.47 -20.39
#